data_767485bd53b88eb197d07301b3535a9d
#
_entry.id   767485bd53b88eb197d07301b3535a9d
#
_cell.length_a   1.000
_cell.length_b   1.000
_cell.length_c   1.000
_cell.angle_alpha   90.00
_cell.angle_beta   90.00
_cell.angle_gamma   90.00
#
_symmetry.space_group_name_H-M   'P 1'
#
loop_
_entity.id
_entity.type
_entity.pdbx_description
1 polymer ?
#
loop_
_entity_poly.entity_id
_entity_poly.type
_entity_poly.pdbx_seq_one_letter_code
_entity_poly.pdbx_strand_id
1 'polypeptide(L)'
;MSFLSCEEMLAAARSQNISLAEAILRSDLAESRLTEEASRHAMHHLWHVMEATSRDYDPVQRSRSGLSGGDAAKVEQAHQAGKSYGGDYLAEVTTEALKTAECNACMKRIVAAPTAGSCGVLPAVLLPLSRAGEADEEAICDALYVAAGFGQVIAARATLAGAEGGCQAEVGAASAMAAAALCHLKGGTPEQCAAAAAMALGNLLGLVCDPVAGLVEVPCIKRNVVGAVNAVSCANMALAGVDYAIPCDEVIDAMGRVGSLLSPDLRETGQGGLAATPTGVRIAERLAEEA
;
A
#
# COMPACT_ATOMS: atom_id res chain seq x y z
N MET A 1 14.28 -6.63 19.05
CA MET A 1 13.15 -7.60 19.01
C MET A 1 12.01 -6.90 18.29
N SER A 2 11.52 -7.47 17.19
CA SER A 2 10.43 -6.87 16.39
C SER A 2 9.15 -6.76 17.22
N PHE A 3 8.37 -5.71 16.98
CA PHE A 3 7.04 -5.59 17.57
C PHE A 3 6.11 -6.67 17.03
N LEU A 4 5.39 -7.33 17.93
CA LEU A 4 4.38 -8.34 17.58
C LEU A 4 2.95 -7.79 17.66
N SER A 5 2.81 -6.55 18.12
CA SER A 5 1.52 -5.85 18.18
C SER A 5 1.67 -4.35 18.00
N CYS A 6 0.61 -3.70 17.52
CA CYS A 6 0.55 -2.24 17.47
C CYS A 6 0.64 -1.66 18.88
N GLU A 7 0.00 -2.28 19.88
CA GLU A 7 0.06 -1.80 21.28
C GLU A 7 1.49 -1.80 21.83
N GLU A 8 2.31 -2.83 21.57
CA GLU A 8 3.73 -2.84 21.97
C GLU A 8 4.49 -1.67 21.33
N MET A 9 4.26 -1.41 20.05
CA MET A 9 4.88 -0.32 19.30
C MET A 9 4.48 1.06 19.87
N LEU A 10 3.21 1.26 20.16
CA LEU A 10 2.70 2.49 20.76
C LEU A 10 3.22 2.66 22.19
N ALA A 11 3.23 1.59 22.98
CA ALA A 11 3.74 1.60 24.34
C ALA A 11 5.24 1.95 24.40
N ALA A 12 6.04 1.45 23.45
CA ALA A 12 7.45 1.79 23.33
C ALA A 12 7.65 3.28 23.04
N ALA A 13 6.90 3.87 22.12
CA ALA A 13 6.96 5.29 21.82
C ALA A 13 6.57 6.14 23.05
N ARG A 14 5.46 5.80 23.72
CA ARG A 14 4.99 6.50 24.92
C ARG A 14 5.98 6.42 26.08
N SER A 15 6.44 5.22 26.41
CA SER A 15 7.31 5.00 27.60
C SER A 15 8.67 5.67 27.49
N GLN A 16 9.19 5.80 26.26
CA GLN A 16 10.46 6.46 25.99
C GLN A 16 10.31 7.93 25.61
N ASN A 17 9.08 8.43 25.45
CA ASN A 17 8.75 9.79 25.00
C ASN A 17 9.48 10.15 23.69
N ILE A 18 9.39 9.24 22.71
CA ILE A 18 9.96 9.38 21.36
C ILE A 18 8.88 9.27 20.30
N SER A 19 9.20 9.66 19.07
CA SER A 19 8.28 9.49 17.94
C SER A 19 8.04 8.00 17.63
N LEU A 20 6.94 7.71 16.96
CA LEU A 20 6.63 6.34 16.52
C LEU A 20 7.68 5.83 15.53
N ALA A 21 8.14 6.70 14.61
CA ALA A 21 9.21 6.37 13.67
C ALA A 21 10.51 5.99 14.39
N GLU A 22 10.90 6.75 15.41
CA GLU A 22 12.10 6.48 16.21
C GLU A 22 11.97 5.17 17.01
N ALA A 23 10.80 4.87 17.58
CA ALA A 23 10.56 3.61 18.27
C ALA A 23 10.72 2.40 17.34
N ILE A 24 10.20 2.53 16.11
CA ILE A 24 10.30 1.48 15.09
C ILE A 24 11.74 1.34 14.60
N LEU A 25 12.44 2.44 14.33
CA LEU A 25 13.85 2.43 13.95
C LEU A 25 14.70 1.72 15.01
N ARG A 26 14.55 2.06 16.29
CA ARG A 26 15.27 1.38 17.38
C ARG A 26 15.00 -0.11 17.46
N SER A 27 13.75 -0.50 17.21
CA SER A 27 13.36 -1.92 17.15
C SER A 27 14.04 -2.63 15.98
N ASP A 28 14.06 -2.01 14.79
CA ASP A 28 14.76 -2.52 13.61
C ASP A 28 16.27 -2.69 13.89
N LEU A 29 16.93 -1.68 14.42
CA LEU A 29 18.37 -1.74 14.75
C LEU A 29 18.70 -2.87 15.73
N ALA A 30 17.83 -3.09 16.73
CA ALA A 30 18.04 -4.16 17.72
C ALA A 30 17.91 -5.57 17.10
N GLU A 31 17.15 -5.72 16.01
CA GLU A 31 16.96 -6.99 15.32
C GLU A 31 17.95 -7.20 14.17
N SER A 32 18.05 -6.22 13.29
CA SER A 32 18.90 -6.28 12.08
C SER A 32 20.39 -6.23 12.40
N ARG A 33 20.75 -5.69 13.57
CA ARG A 33 22.13 -5.38 13.98
C ARG A 33 22.84 -4.41 13.06
N LEU A 34 22.10 -3.64 12.27
CA LEU A 34 22.62 -2.55 11.45
C LEU A 34 22.98 -1.35 12.34
N THR A 35 23.82 -0.48 11.83
CA THR A 35 23.96 0.87 12.38
C THR A 35 22.77 1.71 11.94
N GLU A 36 22.44 2.76 12.70
CA GLU A 36 21.39 3.70 12.33
C GLU A 36 21.64 4.30 10.94
N GLU A 37 22.87 4.70 10.66
CA GLU A 37 23.28 5.22 9.36
C GLU A 37 22.97 4.23 8.21
N ALA A 38 23.29 2.94 8.41
CA ALA A 38 23.03 1.91 7.41
C ALA A 38 21.53 1.65 7.19
N SER A 39 20.73 1.64 8.28
CA SER A 39 19.28 1.48 8.18
C SER A 39 18.64 2.68 7.47
N ARG A 40 18.98 3.92 7.88
CA ARG A 40 18.49 5.13 7.21
C ARG A 40 18.90 5.18 5.73
N HIS A 41 20.16 4.86 5.42
CA HIS A 41 20.62 4.80 4.03
C HIS A 41 19.80 3.79 3.19
N ALA A 42 19.47 2.64 3.77
CA ALA A 42 18.60 1.66 3.09
C ALA A 42 17.19 2.22 2.85
N MET A 43 16.60 2.94 3.83
CA MET A 43 15.29 3.56 3.69
C MET A 43 15.29 4.67 2.63
N HIS A 44 16.29 5.55 2.63
CA HIS A 44 16.50 6.56 1.57
C HIS A 44 16.62 5.89 0.20
N HIS A 45 17.37 4.79 0.09
CA HIS A 45 17.46 4.06 -1.16
C HIS A 45 16.10 3.53 -1.64
N LEU A 46 15.26 3.00 -0.76
CA LEU A 46 13.90 2.56 -1.12
C LEU A 46 13.06 3.75 -1.60
N TRP A 47 13.14 4.89 -0.91
CA TRP A 47 12.45 6.11 -1.33
C TRP A 47 12.88 6.56 -2.73
N HIS A 48 14.19 6.65 -2.99
CA HIS A 48 14.70 7.01 -4.31
C HIS A 48 14.28 6.04 -5.42
N VAL A 49 14.09 4.76 -5.10
CA VAL A 49 13.52 3.80 -6.08
C VAL A 49 12.06 4.11 -6.36
N MET A 50 11.26 4.48 -5.35
CA MET A 50 9.87 4.90 -5.57
C MET A 50 9.77 6.14 -6.44
N GLU A 51 10.61 7.17 -6.19
CA GLU A 51 10.71 8.36 -7.02
C GLU A 51 11.12 8.04 -8.46
N ALA A 52 12.15 7.22 -8.63
CA ALA A 52 12.64 6.79 -9.94
C ALA A 52 11.57 6.03 -10.72
N THR A 53 10.81 5.15 -10.07
CA THR A 53 9.71 4.41 -10.70
C THR A 53 8.69 5.36 -11.33
N SER A 54 8.28 6.40 -10.59
CA SER A 54 7.33 7.38 -11.11
C SER A 54 7.92 8.24 -12.24
N ARG A 55 9.17 8.70 -12.07
CA ARG A 55 9.86 9.52 -13.07
C ARG A 55 10.06 8.78 -14.38
N ASP A 56 10.40 7.49 -14.29
CA ASP A 56 10.75 6.65 -15.44
C ASP A 56 9.50 5.97 -16.07
N TYR A 57 8.29 6.41 -15.66
CA TYR A 57 7.04 5.96 -16.26
C TYR A 57 6.96 6.33 -17.75
N ASP A 58 6.57 5.36 -18.58
CA ASP A 58 6.40 5.55 -20.01
C ASP A 58 4.91 5.36 -20.40
N PRO A 59 4.22 6.43 -20.81
CA PRO A 59 2.79 6.38 -21.12
C PRO A 59 2.43 5.56 -22.36
N VAL A 60 3.40 5.25 -23.22
CA VAL A 60 3.16 4.46 -24.44
C VAL A 60 3.48 2.98 -24.25
N GLN A 61 4.22 2.64 -23.19
CA GLN A 61 4.56 1.27 -22.89
C GLN A 61 3.31 0.47 -22.50
N ARG A 62 3.28 -0.81 -22.91
CA ARG A 62 2.25 -1.77 -22.55
C ARG A 62 2.87 -2.97 -21.88
N SER A 63 2.12 -3.61 -21.00
CA SER A 63 2.50 -4.92 -20.44
C SER A 63 2.59 -5.97 -21.56
N ARG A 64 3.30 -7.06 -21.29
CA ARG A 64 3.43 -8.17 -22.26
C ARG A 64 2.07 -8.75 -22.67
N SER A 65 1.11 -8.78 -21.76
CA SER A 65 -0.26 -9.24 -22.03
C SER A 65 -1.09 -8.27 -22.89
N GLY A 66 -0.65 -7.02 -23.02
CA GLY A 66 -1.41 -5.93 -23.63
C GLY A 66 -2.56 -5.40 -22.80
N LEU A 67 -2.81 -5.91 -21.58
CA LEU A 67 -3.96 -5.53 -20.75
C LEU A 67 -3.74 -4.20 -20.01
N SER A 68 -2.50 -3.77 -19.83
CA SER A 68 -2.16 -2.63 -18.97
C SER A 68 -1.14 -1.70 -19.61
N GLY A 69 -1.12 -0.44 -19.11
CA GLY A 69 -0.20 0.62 -19.52
C GLY A 69 -0.92 1.82 -20.10
N GLY A 70 -0.42 3.03 -19.79
CA GLY A 70 -0.91 4.30 -20.31
C GLY A 70 -2.17 4.85 -19.62
N ASP A 71 -2.73 4.18 -18.61
CA ASP A 71 -3.94 4.64 -17.93
C ASP A 71 -3.63 5.82 -16.99
N ALA A 72 -2.47 5.85 -16.37
CA ALA A 72 -2.04 6.98 -15.54
C ALA A 72 -2.02 8.29 -16.34
N ALA A 73 -1.47 8.27 -17.56
CA ALA A 73 -1.46 9.46 -18.42
C ALA A 73 -2.87 9.93 -18.82
N LYS A 74 -3.82 9.03 -18.99
CA LYS A 74 -5.23 9.39 -19.25
C LYS A 74 -5.85 10.11 -18.06
N VAL A 75 -5.57 9.64 -16.83
CA VAL A 75 -6.07 10.28 -15.61
C VAL A 75 -5.45 11.66 -15.44
N GLU A 76 -4.14 11.81 -15.66
CA GLU A 76 -3.45 13.08 -15.59
C GLU A 76 -4.00 14.09 -16.60
N GLN A 77 -4.22 13.68 -17.87
CA GLN A 77 -4.83 14.52 -18.90
C GLN A 77 -6.27 14.94 -18.55
N ALA A 78 -7.06 14.01 -17.98
CA ALA A 78 -8.40 14.31 -17.54
C ALA A 78 -8.43 15.33 -16.39
N HIS A 79 -7.47 15.24 -15.46
CA HIS A 79 -7.33 16.22 -14.39
C HIS A 79 -6.96 17.59 -14.93
N GLN A 80 -5.96 17.69 -15.81
CA GLN A 80 -5.55 18.93 -16.48
C GLN A 80 -6.70 19.59 -17.27
N ALA A 81 -7.62 18.77 -17.80
CA ALA A 81 -8.82 19.24 -18.49
C ALA A 81 -10.00 19.59 -17.54
N GLY A 82 -9.79 19.59 -16.21
CA GLY A 82 -10.81 19.89 -15.21
C GLY A 82 -11.89 18.81 -15.07
N LYS A 83 -11.60 17.56 -15.45
CA LYS A 83 -12.55 16.42 -15.46
C LYS A 83 -12.27 15.44 -14.30
N SER A 84 -11.83 15.92 -13.15
CA SER A 84 -11.58 15.10 -11.96
C SER A 84 -12.27 15.69 -10.73
N TYR A 85 -12.52 14.84 -9.74
CA TYR A 85 -13.03 15.22 -8.43
C TYR A 85 -11.91 15.11 -7.37
N GLY A 86 -12.04 15.87 -6.26
CA GLY A 86 -11.20 15.71 -5.07
C GLY A 86 -9.95 16.60 -5.02
N GLY A 87 -9.78 17.50 -6.00
CA GLY A 87 -8.63 18.44 -6.04
C GLY A 87 -7.32 17.80 -6.50
N ASP A 88 -6.25 18.60 -6.53
CA ASP A 88 -4.96 18.25 -7.13
C ASP A 88 -4.32 17.04 -6.44
N TYR A 89 -4.24 17.06 -5.10
CA TYR A 89 -3.60 15.97 -4.36
C TYR A 89 -4.23 14.60 -4.64
N LEU A 90 -5.57 14.50 -4.65
CA LEU A 90 -6.24 13.22 -4.89
C LEU A 90 -6.10 12.75 -6.35
N ALA A 91 -6.05 13.68 -7.29
CA ALA A 91 -5.77 13.38 -8.69
C ALA A 91 -4.34 12.85 -8.87
N GLU A 92 -3.36 13.47 -8.21
CA GLU A 92 -1.97 12.99 -8.20
C GLU A 92 -1.85 11.61 -7.53
N VAL A 93 -2.48 11.40 -6.37
CA VAL A 93 -2.54 10.08 -5.70
C VAL A 93 -3.06 9.01 -6.66
N THR A 94 -4.15 9.29 -7.39
CA THR A 94 -4.70 8.35 -8.36
C THR A 94 -3.71 8.06 -9.49
N THR A 95 -3.08 9.11 -10.01
CA THR A 95 -2.11 9.01 -11.11
C THR A 95 -0.87 8.22 -10.69
N GLU A 96 -0.28 8.50 -9.51
CA GLU A 96 0.93 7.84 -9.03
C GLU A 96 0.69 6.37 -8.66
N ALA A 97 -0.49 6.03 -8.11
CA ALA A 97 -0.88 4.64 -7.89
C ALA A 97 -0.90 3.84 -9.20
N LEU A 98 -1.46 4.43 -10.26
CA LEU A 98 -1.48 3.81 -11.59
C LEU A 98 -0.08 3.72 -12.18
N LYS A 99 0.73 4.80 -12.16
CA LYS A 99 2.11 4.80 -12.70
C LYS A 99 2.93 3.66 -12.12
N THR A 100 2.96 3.54 -10.80
CA THR A 100 3.77 2.52 -10.13
C THR A 100 3.27 1.11 -10.44
N ALA A 101 1.96 0.88 -10.38
CA ALA A 101 1.38 -0.43 -10.67
C ALA A 101 1.51 -0.83 -12.14
N GLU A 102 1.41 0.12 -13.09
CA GLU A 102 1.69 -0.11 -14.52
C GLU A 102 3.18 -0.37 -14.78
N CYS A 103 4.08 0.30 -14.07
CA CYS A 103 5.51 0.00 -14.11
C CYS A 103 5.78 -1.45 -13.67
N ASN A 104 5.15 -1.92 -12.59
CA ASN A 104 5.24 -3.32 -12.17
C ASN A 104 4.76 -4.27 -13.27
N ALA A 105 3.58 -4.02 -13.86
CA ALA A 105 3.03 -4.84 -14.95
C ALA A 105 3.93 -4.84 -16.20
N CYS A 106 4.66 -3.76 -16.44
CA CYS A 106 5.64 -3.62 -17.51
C CYS A 106 7.06 -4.12 -17.15
N MET A 107 7.20 -4.87 -16.04
CA MET A 107 8.45 -5.47 -15.57
C MET A 107 9.56 -4.45 -15.27
N LYS A 108 9.20 -3.21 -14.91
CA LYS A 108 10.14 -2.20 -14.42
C LYS A 108 10.45 -2.41 -12.95
N ARG A 109 11.52 -1.76 -12.48
CA ARG A 109 11.89 -1.77 -11.07
C ARG A 109 10.84 -1.04 -10.24
N ILE A 110 10.37 -1.67 -9.16
CA ILE A 110 9.47 -1.10 -8.15
C ILE A 110 9.95 -1.47 -6.74
N VAL A 111 9.39 -0.84 -5.73
CA VAL A 111 9.48 -1.30 -4.33
C VAL A 111 8.22 -2.09 -4.00
N ALA A 112 8.38 -3.34 -3.58
CA ALA A 112 7.27 -4.12 -3.04
C ALA A 112 6.98 -3.67 -1.59
N ALA A 113 5.89 -2.93 -1.39
CA ALA A 113 5.53 -2.35 -0.10
C ALA A 113 4.03 -2.47 0.19
N PRO A 114 3.56 -3.56 0.85
CA PRO A 114 4.33 -4.71 1.29
C PRO A 114 4.56 -5.77 0.19
N THR A 115 3.79 -5.78 -0.91
CA THR A 115 3.91 -6.74 -2.01
C THR A 115 3.99 -6.05 -3.37
N ALA A 116 4.37 -6.79 -4.42
CA ALA A 116 4.37 -6.25 -5.79
C ALA A 116 2.94 -5.88 -6.24
N GLY A 117 1.93 -6.63 -5.80
CA GLY A 117 0.51 -6.37 -6.13
C GLY A 117 -0.03 -5.06 -5.54
N SER A 118 0.58 -4.55 -4.49
CA SER A 118 0.19 -3.30 -3.81
C SER A 118 1.27 -2.21 -3.84
N CYS A 119 2.28 -2.36 -4.70
CA CYS A 119 3.46 -1.50 -4.78
C CYS A 119 3.17 0.00 -5.03
N GLY A 120 2.00 0.30 -5.59
CA GLY A 120 1.61 1.67 -5.92
C GLY A 120 1.01 2.46 -4.76
N VAL A 121 0.61 1.81 -3.65
CA VAL A 121 -0.17 2.49 -2.59
C VAL A 121 0.68 3.51 -1.82
N LEU A 122 1.83 3.10 -1.28
CA LEU A 122 2.70 3.99 -0.51
C LEU A 122 3.29 5.14 -1.36
N PRO A 123 3.91 4.88 -2.52
CA PRO A 123 4.43 5.98 -3.32
C PRO A 123 3.34 6.94 -3.79
N ALA A 124 2.11 6.44 -4.05
CA ALA A 124 1.01 7.29 -4.48
C ALA A 124 0.67 8.40 -3.48
N VAL A 125 0.71 8.12 -2.20
CA VAL A 125 0.33 9.09 -1.17
C VAL A 125 1.52 9.96 -0.73
N LEU A 126 2.76 9.50 -0.91
CA LEU A 126 3.96 10.20 -0.45
C LEU A 126 4.58 11.11 -1.52
N LEU A 127 4.63 10.66 -2.78
CA LEU A 127 5.24 11.43 -3.89
C LEU A 127 4.63 12.81 -4.09
N PRO A 128 3.30 12.99 -4.08
CA PRO A 128 2.72 14.33 -4.21
C PRO A 128 3.14 15.27 -3.09
N LEU A 129 3.24 14.81 -1.85
CA LEU A 129 3.64 15.62 -0.68
C LEU A 129 5.10 16.05 -0.76
N SER A 130 5.99 15.15 -1.19
CA SER A 130 7.40 15.47 -1.42
C SER A 130 7.56 16.51 -2.52
N ARG A 131 6.88 16.36 -3.66
CA ARG A 131 6.94 17.28 -4.80
C ARG A 131 6.37 18.66 -4.47
N ALA A 132 5.33 18.72 -3.65
CA ALA A 132 4.75 19.98 -3.18
C ALA A 132 5.63 20.68 -2.11
N GLY A 133 6.69 20.04 -1.62
CA GLY A 133 7.52 20.54 -0.53
C GLY A 133 6.81 20.51 0.82
N GLU A 134 5.74 19.73 0.96
CA GLU A 134 5.01 19.56 2.21
C GLU A 134 5.68 18.57 3.17
N ALA A 135 6.57 17.73 2.65
CA ALA A 135 7.42 16.83 3.43
C ALA A 135 8.80 16.74 2.77
N ASP A 136 9.85 16.92 3.55
CA ASP A 136 11.22 16.68 3.11
C ASP A 136 11.55 15.17 3.13
N GLU A 137 12.73 14.83 2.63
CA GLU A 137 13.15 13.43 2.48
C GLU A 137 13.25 12.71 3.83
N GLU A 138 13.71 13.40 4.88
CA GLU A 138 13.80 12.80 6.23
C GLU A 138 12.41 12.49 6.80
N ALA A 139 11.47 13.42 6.66
CA ALA A 139 10.09 13.21 7.08
C ALA A 139 9.43 12.05 6.31
N ILE A 140 9.68 11.94 5.02
CA ILE A 140 9.21 10.81 4.21
C ILE A 140 9.83 9.49 4.69
N CYS A 141 11.13 9.46 4.98
CA CYS A 141 11.79 8.26 5.51
C CYS A 141 11.24 7.87 6.88
N ASP A 142 10.98 8.82 7.77
CA ASP A 142 10.32 8.56 9.06
C ASP A 142 8.90 7.99 8.86
N ALA A 143 8.14 8.51 7.90
CA ALA A 143 6.82 7.98 7.54
C ALA A 143 6.91 6.55 6.96
N LEU A 144 7.96 6.23 6.21
CA LEU A 144 8.20 4.88 5.72
C LEU A 144 8.57 3.91 6.84
N TYR A 145 9.30 4.35 7.88
CA TYR A 145 9.49 3.53 9.10
C TYR A 145 8.16 3.26 9.79
N VAL A 146 7.29 4.26 9.94
CA VAL A 146 5.94 4.06 10.49
C VAL A 146 5.16 3.05 9.65
N ALA A 147 5.14 3.20 8.34
CA ALA A 147 4.52 2.24 7.44
C ALA A 147 5.07 0.82 7.64
N ALA A 148 6.40 0.67 7.70
CA ALA A 148 7.07 -0.61 7.89
C ALA A 148 6.71 -1.26 9.23
N GLY A 149 6.60 -0.49 10.32
CA GLY A 149 6.19 -0.99 11.63
C GLY A 149 4.78 -1.60 11.61
N PHE A 150 3.80 -0.93 11.01
CA PHE A 150 2.46 -1.51 10.84
C PHE A 150 2.47 -2.72 9.92
N GLY A 151 3.20 -2.67 8.80
CA GLY A 151 3.36 -3.82 7.89
C GLY A 151 3.96 -5.04 8.57
N GLN A 152 4.95 -4.85 9.44
CA GLN A 152 5.56 -5.90 10.23
C GLN A 152 4.58 -6.56 11.20
N VAL A 153 3.77 -5.77 11.91
CA VAL A 153 2.74 -6.30 12.81
C VAL A 153 1.70 -7.09 12.04
N ILE A 154 1.26 -6.58 10.87
CA ILE A 154 0.34 -7.31 10.00
C ILE A 154 0.94 -8.65 9.55
N ALA A 155 2.20 -8.66 9.14
CA ALA A 155 2.89 -9.89 8.74
C ALA A 155 3.02 -10.90 9.88
N ALA A 156 3.26 -10.42 11.10
CA ALA A 156 3.44 -11.28 12.28
C ALA A 156 2.13 -11.89 12.80
N ARG A 157 1.00 -11.16 12.70
CA ARG A 157 -0.29 -11.57 13.28
C ARG A 157 -1.25 -12.21 12.26
N ALA A 158 -1.07 -11.89 10.98
CA ALA A 158 -1.93 -12.38 9.91
C ALA A 158 -1.07 -12.87 8.73
N THR A 159 -1.23 -12.24 7.56
CA THR A 159 -0.43 -12.54 6.36
C THR A 159 -0.38 -11.31 5.46
N LEU A 160 0.64 -11.25 4.61
CA LEU A 160 0.74 -10.26 3.52
C LEU A 160 0.48 -10.90 2.13
N ALA A 161 0.29 -12.22 2.07
CA ALA A 161 0.15 -12.95 0.83
C ALA A 161 -1.30 -13.00 0.33
N GLY A 162 -1.53 -12.57 -0.91
CA GLY A 162 -2.85 -12.67 -1.56
C GLY A 162 -3.37 -14.09 -1.68
N ALA A 163 -2.46 -15.05 -1.88
CA ALA A 163 -2.75 -16.49 -1.96
C ALA A 163 -3.26 -17.08 -0.61
N GLU A 164 -2.95 -16.45 0.51
CA GLU A 164 -3.41 -16.89 1.83
C GLU A 164 -4.61 -16.08 2.31
N GLY A 165 -4.51 -14.75 2.22
CA GLY A 165 -5.44 -13.82 2.83
C GLY A 165 -6.35 -13.05 1.87
N GLY A 166 -6.24 -13.26 0.56
CA GLY A 166 -6.92 -12.42 -0.42
C GLY A 166 -6.22 -11.06 -0.62
N CYS A 167 -6.75 -10.21 -1.48
CA CYS A 167 -6.17 -8.90 -1.77
C CYS A 167 -6.24 -7.92 -0.56
N GLN A 168 -7.07 -8.19 0.45
CA GLN A 168 -7.05 -7.48 1.72
C GLN A 168 -5.69 -7.59 2.42
N ALA A 169 -4.98 -8.73 2.26
CA ALA A 169 -3.65 -8.94 2.81
C ALA A 169 -2.58 -8.10 2.10
N GLU A 170 -2.76 -7.78 0.82
CA GLU A 170 -1.84 -6.97 0.03
C GLU A 170 -2.23 -5.49 0.04
N VAL A 171 -3.34 -5.15 -0.62
CA VAL A 171 -3.83 -3.77 -0.77
C VAL A 171 -4.39 -3.23 0.55
N GLY A 172 -5.05 -4.07 1.36
CA GLY A 172 -5.53 -3.67 2.68
C GLY A 172 -4.37 -3.35 3.62
N ALA A 173 -3.34 -4.20 3.66
CA ALA A 173 -2.12 -3.94 4.44
C ALA A 173 -1.41 -2.67 3.94
N ALA A 174 -1.19 -2.53 2.64
CA ALA A 174 -0.58 -1.32 2.07
C ALA A 174 -1.37 -0.05 2.40
N SER A 175 -2.70 -0.12 2.37
CA SER A 175 -3.59 0.99 2.73
C SER A 175 -3.46 1.36 4.22
N ALA A 176 -3.39 0.38 5.12
CA ALA A 176 -3.17 0.61 6.55
C ALA A 176 -1.79 1.25 6.80
N MET A 177 -0.74 0.73 6.17
CA MET A 177 0.62 1.28 6.22
C MET A 177 0.65 2.74 5.75
N ALA A 178 0.01 3.03 4.62
CA ALA A 178 -0.06 4.37 4.04
C ALA A 178 -0.89 5.34 4.90
N ALA A 179 -2.00 4.88 5.49
CA ALA A 179 -2.82 5.70 6.38
C ALA A 179 -2.06 6.13 7.65
N ALA A 180 -1.32 5.20 8.26
CA ALA A 180 -0.48 5.50 9.42
C ALA A 180 0.67 6.47 9.05
N ALA A 181 1.33 6.26 7.90
CA ALA A 181 2.39 7.14 7.40
C ALA A 181 1.88 8.57 7.17
N LEU A 182 0.74 8.73 6.50
CA LEU A 182 0.12 10.04 6.28
C LEU A 182 -0.27 10.73 7.58
N CYS A 183 -0.85 9.99 8.53
CA CYS A 183 -1.21 10.50 9.84
C CYS A 183 0.04 11.01 10.58
N HIS A 184 1.13 10.25 10.56
CA HIS A 184 2.42 10.62 11.14
C HIS A 184 2.98 11.91 10.52
N LEU A 185 3.01 12.03 9.18
CA LEU A 185 3.51 13.20 8.45
C LEU A 185 2.79 14.51 8.82
N LYS A 186 1.52 14.43 9.19
CA LYS A 186 0.73 15.60 9.62
C LYS A 186 0.74 15.78 11.14
N GLY A 187 1.66 15.14 11.86
CA GLY A 187 1.85 15.29 13.30
C GLY A 187 0.79 14.58 14.16
N GLY A 188 0.12 13.58 13.61
CA GLY A 188 -0.80 12.74 14.36
C GLY A 188 -0.11 11.97 15.48
N THR A 189 -0.83 11.73 16.59
CA THR A 189 -0.32 10.92 17.70
C THR A 189 -0.14 9.46 17.29
N PRO A 190 0.65 8.67 18.03
CA PRO A 190 0.74 7.23 17.79
C PRO A 190 -0.62 6.52 17.75
N GLU A 191 -1.55 6.92 18.62
CA GLU A 191 -2.92 6.40 18.69
C GLU A 191 -3.72 6.76 17.44
N GLN A 192 -3.57 7.98 16.93
CA GLN A 192 -4.20 8.40 15.67
C GLN A 192 -3.64 7.63 14.48
N CYS A 193 -2.33 7.35 14.45
CA CYS A 193 -1.73 6.50 13.42
C CYS A 193 -2.30 5.08 13.45
N ALA A 194 -2.48 4.51 14.65
CA ALA A 194 -3.09 3.19 14.81
C ALA A 194 -4.58 3.19 14.42
N ALA A 195 -5.33 4.23 14.77
CA ALA A 195 -6.73 4.38 14.35
C ALA A 195 -6.85 4.51 12.82
N ALA A 196 -5.98 5.29 12.18
CA ALA A 196 -5.93 5.41 10.72
C ALA A 196 -5.67 4.06 10.04
N ALA A 197 -4.68 3.31 10.55
CA ALA A 197 -4.36 1.96 10.05
C ALA A 197 -5.53 0.99 10.24
N ALA A 198 -6.16 0.98 11.41
CA ALA A 198 -7.31 0.13 11.71
C ALA A 198 -8.50 0.42 10.79
N MET A 199 -8.85 1.70 10.60
CA MET A 199 -9.90 2.12 9.66
C MET A 199 -9.58 1.67 8.23
N ALA A 200 -8.35 1.92 7.77
CA ALA A 200 -7.96 1.62 6.40
C ALA A 200 -7.99 0.11 6.10
N LEU A 201 -7.53 -0.72 7.05
CA LEU A 201 -7.59 -2.17 6.93
C LEU A 201 -9.03 -2.67 7.03
N GLY A 202 -9.79 -2.18 8.02
CA GLY A 202 -11.18 -2.57 8.26
C GLY A 202 -12.09 -2.32 7.06
N ASN A 203 -11.89 -1.20 6.35
CA ASN A 203 -12.66 -0.86 5.14
C ASN A 203 -12.46 -1.84 3.98
N LEU A 204 -11.34 -2.56 3.95
CA LEU A 204 -10.97 -3.46 2.85
C LEU A 204 -11.06 -4.94 3.22
N LEU A 205 -11.65 -5.28 4.38
CA LEU A 205 -11.92 -6.66 4.77
C LEU A 205 -12.81 -7.36 3.74
N GLY A 206 -12.44 -8.58 3.40
CA GLY A 206 -13.16 -9.38 2.39
C GLY A 206 -12.73 -9.11 0.94
N LEU A 207 -11.77 -8.22 0.68
CA LEU A 207 -11.26 -7.98 -0.67
C LEU A 207 -10.53 -9.24 -1.17
N VAL A 208 -11.12 -9.88 -2.17
CA VAL A 208 -10.64 -11.15 -2.74
C VAL A 208 -9.43 -10.95 -3.65
N CYS A 209 -8.62 -11.99 -3.87
CA CYS A 209 -7.54 -12.00 -4.85
C CYS A 209 -7.96 -12.86 -6.06
N ASP A 210 -8.37 -12.19 -7.14
CA ASP A 210 -8.99 -12.79 -8.34
C ASP A 210 -8.35 -12.30 -9.65
N PRO A 211 -7.00 -12.36 -9.79
CA PRO A 211 -6.30 -11.80 -10.93
C PRO A 211 -6.63 -12.54 -12.22
N VAL A 212 -7.02 -11.78 -13.27
CA VAL A 212 -7.31 -12.32 -14.59
C VAL A 212 -6.03 -12.93 -15.19
N ALA A 213 -6.14 -14.16 -15.66
CA ALA A 213 -5.02 -14.97 -16.18
C ALA A 213 -3.84 -15.11 -15.18
N GLY A 214 -4.06 -14.94 -13.87
CA GLY A 214 -3.02 -14.98 -12.86
C GLY A 214 -2.03 -13.80 -12.90
N LEU A 215 -2.33 -12.75 -13.67
CA LEU A 215 -1.45 -11.60 -13.86
C LEU A 215 -1.78 -10.47 -12.85
N VAL A 216 -0.74 -9.84 -12.29
CA VAL A 216 -0.86 -8.69 -11.40
C VAL A 216 -1.21 -7.42 -12.20
N GLU A 217 -2.30 -7.48 -12.96
CA GLU A 217 -2.77 -6.42 -13.85
C GLU A 217 -4.23 -6.06 -13.60
N VAL A 218 -5.16 -6.98 -13.90
CA VAL A 218 -6.60 -6.78 -13.73
C VAL A 218 -7.10 -7.74 -12.64
N PRO A 219 -7.64 -7.22 -11.54
CA PRO A 219 -7.94 -5.82 -11.18
C PRO A 219 -6.82 -5.11 -10.40
N CYS A 220 -5.67 -5.73 -10.19
CA CYS A 220 -4.64 -5.33 -9.22
C CYS A 220 -4.21 -3.87 -9.37
N ILE A 221 -3.95 -3.40 -10.61
CA ILE A 221 -3.52 -2.01 -10.87
C ILE A 221 -4.54 -1.00 -10.31
N LYS A 222 -5.83 -1.21 -10.57
CA LYS A 222 -6.90 -0.31 -10.12
C LYS A 222 -7.14 -0.41 -8.60
N ARG A 223 -6.85 -1.55 -7.99
CA ARG A 223 -6.94 -1.74 -6.53
C ARG A 223 -5.85 -0.95 -5.77
N ASN A 224 -4.70 -0.69 -6.38
CA ASN A 224 -3.72 0.24 -5.79
C ASN A 224 -4.32 1.64 -5.59
N VAL A 225 -5.11 2.14 -6.56
CA VAL A 225 -5.83 3.41 -6.41
C VAL A 225 -6.81 3.36 -5.24
N VAL A 226 -7.60 2.28 -5.14
CA VAL A 226 -8.54 2.11 -4.02
C VAL A 226 -7.82 2.14 -2.68
N GLY A 227 -6.71 1.40 -2.55
CA GLY A 227 -5.91 1.38 -1.31
C GLY A 227 -5.34 2.74 -0.94
N ALA A 228 -4.81 3.49 -1.92
CA ALA A 228 -4.24 4.83 -1.70
C ALA A 228 -5.31 5.86 -1.30
N VAL A 229 -6.44 5.91 -2.00
CA VAL A 229 -7.55 6.84 -1.69
C VAL A 229 -8.19 6.52 -0.33
N ASN A 230 -8.37 5.23 -0.01
CA ASN A 230 -8.84 4.79 1.30
C ASN A 230 -7.88 5.24 2.41
N ALA A 231 -6.56 5.12 2.20
CA ALA A 231 -5.55 5.57 3.16
C ALA A 231 -5.66 7.07 3.45
N VAL A 232 -5.81 7.91 2.41
CA VAL A 232 -5.98 9.37 2.56
C VAL A 232 -7.22 9.68 3.38
N SER A 233 -8.35 9.04 3.10
CA SER A 233 -9.61 9.25 3.81
C SER A 233 -9.48 8.85 5.28
N CYS A 234 -8.85 7.73 5.59
CA CYS A 234 -8.67 7.23 6.95
C CYS A 234 -7.69 8.09 7.75
N ALA A 235 -6.59 8.55 7.16
CA ALA A 235 -5.68 9.49 7.79
C ALA A 235 -6.38 10.82 8.15
N ASN A 236 -7.18 11.37 7.22
CA ASN A 236 -7.95 12.58 7.47
C ASN A 236 -8.95 12.43 8.61
N MET A 237 -9.65 11.29 8.69
CA MET A 237 -10.58 11.00 9.79
C MET A 237 -9.84 10.91 11.13
N ALA A 238 -8.73 10.17 11.20
CA ALA A 238 -7.97 10.01 12.43
C ALA A 238 -7.37 11.35 12.91
N LEU A 239 -6.82 12.16 12.01
CA LEU A 239 -6.30 13.50 12.32
C LEU A 239 -7.40 14.44 12.83
N ALA A 240 -8.62 14.29 12.34
CA ALA A 240 -9.79 15.02 12.82
C ALA A 240 -10.31 14.53 14.20
N GLY A 241 -9.70 13.48 14.76
CA GLY A 241 -10.09 12.90 16.04
C GLY A 241 -11.22 11.87 15.95
N VAL A 242 -11.52 11.38 14.74
CA VAL A 242 -12.43 10.23 14.60
C VAL A 242 -11.69 8.98 15.07
N ASP A 243 -12.22 8.38 16.12
CA ASP A 243 -11.69 7.15 16.69
C ASP A 243 -12.26 5.91 16.00
N TYR A 244 -11.54 4.79 16.15
CA TYR A 244 -12.00 3.50 15.68
C TYR A 244 -12.12 2.55 16.88
N ALA A 245 -13.36 2.22 17.24
CA ALA A 245 -13.69 1.50 18.47
C ALA A 245 -13.02 0.12 18.60
N ILE A 246 -12.57 -0.48 17.47
CA ILE A 246 -11.87 -1.77 17.44
C ILE A 246 -10.38 -1.49 17.36
N PRO A 247 -9.55 -1.95 18.32
CA PRO A 247 -8.10 -1.77 18.29
C PRO A 247 -7.46 -2.33 17.02
N CYS A 248 -6.37 -1.70 16.56
CA CYS A 248 -5.68 -2.09 15.33
C CYS A 248 -5.28 -3.57 15.32
N ASP A 249 -4.77 -4.09 16.42
CA ASP A 249 -4.41 -5.51 16.55
C ASP A 249 -5.58 -6.45 16.32
N GLU A 250 -6.76 -6.10 16.83
CA GLU A 250 -7.97 -6.92 16.63
C GLU A 250 -8.49 -6.87 15.18
N VAL A 251 -8.32 -5.73 14.50
CA VAL A 251 -8.63 -5.59 13.07
C VAL A 251 -7.69 -6.45 12.23
N ILE A 252 -6.40 -6.48 12.57
CA ILE A 252 -5.40 -7.34 11.91
C ILE A 252 -5.76 -8.83 12.10
N ASP A 253 -6.09 -9.22 13.33
CA ASP A 253 -6.52 -10.60 13.63
C ASP A 253 -7.83 -10.95 12.88
N ALA A 254 -8.75 -9.99 12.76
CA ALA A 254 -9.97 -10.17 11.98
C ALA A 254 -9.67 -10.38 10.50
N MET A 255 -8.71 -9.63 9.92
CA MET A 255 -8.26 -9.83 8.55
C MET A 255 -7.73 -11.25 8.32
N GLY A 256 -6.88 -11.76 9.22
CA GLY A 256 -6.37 -13.13 9.15
C GLY A 256 -7.50 -14.17 9.17
N ARG A 257 -8.49 -13.99 10.06
CA ARG A 257 -9.66 -14.87 10.13
C ARG A 257 -10.53 -14.78 8.87
N VAL A 258 -10.79 -13.57 8.35
CA VAL A 258 -11.56 -13.38 7.11
C VAL A 258 -10.84 -14.03 5.93
N GLY A 259 -9.51 -13.86 5.82
CA GLY A 259 -8.70 -14.52 4.79
C GLY A 259 -8.85 -16.03 4.81
N SER A 260 -8.82 -16.64 6.01
CA SER A 260 -9.01 -18.09 6.16
C SER A 260 -10.42 -18.58 5.76
N LEU A 261 -11.42 -17.72 5.82
CA LEU A 261 -12.80 -18.01 5.43
C LEU A 261 -13.07 -17.79 3.93
N LEU A 262 -12.18 -17.12 3.19
CA LEU A 262 -12.31 -16.97 1.75
C LEU A 262 -12.21 -18.35 1.07
N SER A 263 -13.06 -18.57 0.05
CA SER A 263 -12.92 -19.76 -0.81
C SER A 263 -11.52 -19.80 -1.43
N PRO A 264 -10.90 -20.98 -1.58
CA PRO A 264 -9.67 -21.13 -2.37
C PRO A 264 -9.73 -20.48 -3.75
N ASP A 265 -10.89 -20.49 -4.41
CA ASP A 265 -11.09 -19.88 -5.72
C ASP A 265 -10.89 -18.35 -5.72
N LEU A 266 -10.92 -17.71 -4.55
CA LEU A 266 -10.81 -16.27 -4.36
C LEU A 266 -9.45 -15.85 -3.74
N ARG A 267 -8.48 -16.78 -3.73
CA ARG A 267 -7.14 -16.59 -3.17
C ARG A 267 -6.05 -16.81 -4.23
N GLU A 268 -6.02 -15.90 -5.23
CA GLU A 268 -4.99 -15.86 -6.29
C GLU A 268 -4.95 -17.07 -7.25
N THR A 269 -5.96 -17.92 -7.22
CA THR A 269 -5.99 -19.12 -8.07
C THR A 269 -6.47 -18.87 -9.50
N GLY A 270 -7.02 -17.70 -9.77
CA GLY A 270 -7.64 -17.40 -11.08
C GLY A 270 -8.91 -18.21 -11.39
N GLN A 271 -9.48 -18.91 -10.40
CA GLN A 271 -10.63 -19.82 -10.57
C GLN A 271 -11.96 -19.17 -10.18
N GLY A 272 -11.92 -18.01 -9.51
CA GLY A 272 -13.12 -17.31 -9.05
C GLY A 272 -13.10 -15.81 -9.35
N GLY A 273 -14.13 -15.11 -8.90
CA GLY A 273 -14.23 -13.67 -9.03
C GLY A 273 -14.17 -13.17 -10.48
N LEU A 274 -13.40 -12.10 -10.72
CA LEU A 274 -13.26 -11.49 -12.05
C LEU A 274 -12.56 -12.44 -13.05
N ALA A 275 -11.64 -13.26 -12.60
CA ALA A 275 -10.94 -14.22 -13.45
C ALA A 275 -11.90 -15.26 -14.07
N ALA A 276 -12.96 -15.65 -13.34
CA ALA A 276 -13.95 -16.61 -13.79
C ALA A 276 -15.09 -15.99 -14.63
N THR A 277 -15.07 -14.69 -14.87
CA THR A 277 -16.06 -14.07 -15.77
C THR A 277 -15.86 -14.54 -17.21
N PRO A 278 -16.91 -14.55 -18.07
CA PRO A 278 -16.73 -14.95 -19.47
C PRO A 278 -15.63 -14.17 -20.20
N THR A 279 -15.42 -12.90 -19.86
CA THR A 279 -14.35 -12.09 -20.43
C THR A 279 -12.99 -12.46 -19.85
N GLY A 280 -12.90 -12.70 -18.53
CA GLY A 280 -11.66 -13.15 -17.86
C GLY A 280 -11.15 -14.46 -18.45
N VAL A 281 -12.04 -15.42 -18.65
CA VAL A 281 -11.70 -16.72 -19.25
C VAL A 281 -11.18 -16.54 -20.68
N ARG A 282 -11.88 -15.78 -21.55
CA ARG A 282 -11.41 -15.51 -22.93
C ARG A 282 -10.04 -14.83 -22.97
N ILE A 283 -9.76 -13.92 -22.03
CA ILE A 283 -8.44 -13.29 -21.92
C ILE A 283 -7.38 -14.33 -21.58
N ALA A 284 -7.65 -15.19 -20.60
CA ALA A 284 -6.71 -16.23 -20.18
C ALA A 284 -6.43 -17.23 -21.31
N GLU A 285 -7.46 -17.67 -22.04
CA GLU A 285 -7.34 -18.55 -23.23
C GLU A 285 -6.46 -17.90 -24.31
N ARG A 286 -6.75 -16.65 -24.70
CA ARG A 286 -5.94 -15.91 -25.68
C ARG A 286 -4.46 -15.83 -25.27
N LEU A 287 -4.18 -15.47 -24.02
CA LEU A 287 -2.79 -15.36 -23.54
C LEU A 287 -2.08 -16.70 -23.46
N ALA A 288 -2.79 -17.78 -23.23
CA ALA A 288 -2.21 -19.13 -23.27
C ALA A 288 -1.85 -19.59 -24.71
N GLU A 289 -2.60 -19.12 -25.73
CA GLU A 289 -2.30 -19.40 -27.14
C GLU A 289 -1.11 -18.57 -27.68
N GLU A 290 -0.86 -17.39 -27.08
CA GLU A 290 0.21 -16.46 -27.48
C GLU A 290 1.56 -16.75 -26.75
N ALA A 291 1.60 -17.64 -25.75
CA ALA A 291 2.75 -17.91 -24.89
C ALA A 291 3.67 -18.98 -25.48
#